data_e93e48210eb833969784621731f86a42
#
_entry.id   e93e48210eb833969784621731f86a42
#
_cell.length_a   1.000
_cell.length_b   1.000
_cell.length_c   1.000
_cell.angle_alpha   90.00
_cell.angle_beta   90.00
_cell.angle_gamma   90.00
#
_symmetry.space_group_name_H-M   'P 1'
#
loop_
_entity.id
_entity.type
_entity.pdbx_description
1 polymer ?
#
loop_
_entity_poly.entity_id
_entity_poly.type
_entity_poly.pdbx_seq_one_letter_code
_entity_poly.pdbx_strand_id
1 'polypeptide(L)'
;CNGYELVSGAIRNHKPEIMFKAFEIAGYGKDEVEKRFGGMVNAFQYGAPPHGGCAAGIDRIVMLLAEEANIREVILFPMNQRAEDLMMNAPNDPMPDQLMELGLRVIPQD
;
A
#
# COMPACT_ATOMS: atom_id res chain seq x y z
N CYS A 1 10.07 -4.77 -18.13
CA CYS A 1 11.11 -4.31 -19.02
C CYS A 1 12.48 -4.61 -18.41
N ASN A 2 13.36 -5.24 -19.16
CA ASN A 2 14.73 -5.61 -18.70
C ASN A 2 14.77 -6.32 -17.32
N GLY A 3 13.77 -7.15 -17.02
CA GLY A 3 13.63 -7.83 -15.74
C GLY A 3 12.97 -7.02 -14.62
N TYR A 4 12.60 -5.78 -14.85
CA TYR A 4 11.88 -4.95 -13.89
C TYR A 4 10.37 -4.92 -14.18
N GLU A 5 9.56 -5.03 -13.15
CA GLU A 5 8.12 -4.75 -13.21
C GLU A 5 7.90 -3.24 -13.24
N LEU A 6 7.40 -2.72 -14.35
CA LEU A 6 7.14 -1.29 -14.52
C LEU A 6 5.70 -0.90 -14.23
N VAL A 7 4.76 -1.81 -14.46
CA VAL A 7 3.33 -1.55 -14.33
C VAL A 7 2.68 -2.74 -13.67
N SER A 8 1.81 -2.49 -12.71
CA SER A 8 0.97 -3.48 -12.06
C SER A 8 -0.48 -3.01 -12.02
N GLY A 9 -1.42 -3.94 -12.12
CA GLY A 9 -2.84 -3.60 -12.11
C GLY A 9 -3.74 -4.81 -12.17
N ALA A 10 -5.05 -4.55 -12.15
CA ALA A 10 -6.05 -5.60 -12.23
C ALA A 10 -7.38 -5.10 -12.78
N ILE A 11 -8.16 -6.02 -13.35
CA ILE A 11 -9.60 -5.87 -13.51
C ILE A 11 -10.22 -6.16 -12.15
N ARG A 12 -10.92 -5.19 -11.58
CA ARG A 12 -11.41 -5.22 -10.21
C ARG A 12 -12.70 -6.01 -10.09
N ASN A 13 -12.88 -6.65 -8.93
CA ASN A 13 -14.20 -7.12 -8.55
C ASN A 13 -15.11 -5.92 -8.25
N HIS A 14 -16.35 -5.98 -8.74
CA HIS A 14 -17.38 -4.96 -8.53
C HIS A 14 -18.72 -5.56 -8.04
N LYS A 15 -18.72 -6.86 -7.70
CA LYS A 15 -19.91 -7.60 -7.27
C LYS A 15 -19.76 -8.07 -5.83
N PRO A 16 -20.73 -7.76 -4.93
CA PRO A 16 -20.66 -8.16 -3.52
C PRO A 16 -20.49 -9.68 -3.34
N GLU A 17 -21.25 -10.48 -4.10
CA GLU A 17 -21.22 -11.94 -3.98
C GLU A 17 -19.86 -12.55 -4.31
N ILE A 18 -19.14 -11.97 -5.30
CA ILE A 18 -17.80 -12.41 -5.64
C ILE A 18 -16.80 -12.02 -4.55
N MET A 19 -16.98 -10.83 -3.96
CA MET A 19 -16.14 -10.38 -2.84
C MET A 19 -16.25 -11.32 -1.65
N PHE A 20 -17.47 -11.64 -1.22
CA PHE A 20 -17.69 -12.60 -0.12
C PHE A 20 -17.07 -13.96 -0.43
N LYS A 21 -17.25 -14.46 -1.66
CA LYS A 21 -16.70 -15.76 -2.05
C LYS A 21 -15.17 -15.77 -2.06
N ALA A 22 -14.54 -14.71 -2.53
CA ALA A 22 -13.08 -14.57 -2.52
C ALA A 22 -12.51 -14.57 -1.09
N PHE A 23 -13.16 -13.83 -0.19
CA PHE A 23 -12.76 -13.81 1.22
C PHE A 23 -13.02 -15.14 1.94
N GLU A 24 -14.12 -15.82 1.62
CA GLU A 24 -14.40 -17.17 2.13
C GLU A 24 -13.28 -18.16 1.76
N ILE A 25 -12.81 -18.13 0.51
CA ILE A 25 -11.68 -18.95 0.04
C ILE A 25 -10.40 -18.62 0.80
N ALA A 26 -10.21 -17.34 1.18
CA ALA A 26 -9.08 -16.89 1.99
C ALA A 26 -9.26 -17.17 3.50
N GLY A 27 -10.36 -17.80 3.92
CA GLY A 27 -10.60 -18.18 5.31
C GLY A 27 -11.30 -17.13 6.18
N TYR A 28 -11.86 -16.08 5.57
CA TYR A 28 -12.57 -15.01 6.30
C TYR A 28 -14.08 -15.17 6.18
N GLY A 29 -14.79 -15.09 7.31
CA GLY A 29 -16.24 -15.11 7.34
C GLY A 29 -16.89 -13.83 6.83
N LYS A 30 -18.18 -13.90 6.49
CA LYS A 30 -18.96 -12.78 5.99
C LYS A 30 -18.96 -11.59 6.96
N ASP A 31 -19.12 -11.84 8.25
CA ASP A 31 -19.16 -10.81 9.30
C ASP A 31 -17.85 -10.01 9.36
N GLU A 32 -16.70 -10.69 9.15
CA GLU A 32 -15.39 -10.04 9.13
C GLU A 32 -15.23 -9.14 7.90
N VAL A 33 -15.75 -9.57 6.74
CA VAL A 33 -15.76 -8.76 5.53
C VAL A 33 -16.64 -7.53 5.68
N GLU A 34 -17.84 -7.68 6.23
CA GLU A 34 -18.75 -6.57 6.49
C GLU A 34 -18.17 -5.57 7.49
N LYS A 35 -17.50 -6.06 8.53
CA LYS A 35 -16.84 -5.23 9.54
C LYS A 35 -15.69 -4.40 8.97
N ARG A 36 -14.83 -5.01 8.15
CA ARG A 36 -13.63 -4.35 7.60
C ARG A 36 -13.87 -3.57 6.32
N PHE A 37 -14.76 -4.06 5.47
CA PHE A 37 -15.00 -3.56 4.13
C PHE A 37 -16.47 -3.20 3.87
N GLY A 38 -17.27 -2.99 4.93
CA GLY A 38 -18.69 -2.72 4.84
C GLY A 38 -19.03 -1.54 3.93
N GLY A 39 -18.23 -0.48 3.94
CA GLY A 39 -18.41 0.65 3.04
C GLY A 39 -18.29 0.29 1.57
N MET A 40 -17.32 -0.55 1.22
CA MET A 40 -17.13 -1.04 -0.16
C MET A 40 -18.23 -2.01 -0.57
N VAL A 41 -18.61 -2.96 0.31
CA VAL A 41 -19.70 -3.90 0.08
C VAL A 41 -21.01 -3.14 -0.18
N ASN A 42 -21.29 -2.13 0.65
CA ASN A 42 -22.46 -1.28 0.48
C ASN A 42 -22.45 -0.51 -0.84
N ALA A 43 -21.29 0.09 -1.20
CA ALA A 43 -21.14 0.80 -2.47
C ALA A 43 -21.41 -0.10 -3.68
N PHE A 44 -20.97 -1.35 -3.66
CA PHE A 44 -21.20 -2.31 -4.74
C PHE A 44 -22.70 -2.63 -4.94
N GLN A 45 -23.52 -2.55 -3.89
CA GLN A 45 -24.96 -2.77 -3.99
C GLN A 45 -25.68 -1.70 -4.81
N TYR A 46 -25.07 -0.53 -4.98
CA TYR A 46 -25.61 0.55 -5.83
C TYR A 46 -25.20 0.46 -7.30
N GLY A 47 -24.62 -0.66 -7.72
CA GLY A 47 -24.32 -0.93 -9.12
C GLY A 47 -22.99 -0.38 -9.59
N ALA A 48 -21.92 -0.67 -8.89
CA ALA A 48 -20.57 -0.35 -9.34
C ALA A 48 -20.31 -0.92 -10.75
N PRO A 49 -19.80 -0.11 -11.71
CA PRO A 49 -19.55 -0.59 -13.06
C PRO A 49 -18.35 -1.55 -13.08
N PRO A 50 -18.24 -2.42 -14.10
CA PRO A 50 -16.98 -3.09 -14.39
C PRO A 50 -15.87 -2.07 -14.53
N HIS A 51 -14.79 -2.27 -13.79
CA HIS A 51 -13.68 -1.33 -13.75
C HIS A 51 -12.35 -2.03 -13.54
N GLY A 52 -11.29 -1.34 -13.83
CA GLY A 52 -9.94 -1.80 -13.61
C GLY A 52 -8.98 -0.62 -13.62
N GLY A 53 -7.74 -0.90 -13.39
CA GLY A 53 -6.71 0.13 -13.41
C GLY A 53 -5.33 -0.46 -13.33
N CYS A 54 -4.34 0.37 -13.62
CA CYS A 54 -2.94 0.03 -13.44
C CYS A 54 -2.19 1.20 -12.82
N ALA A 55 -1.08 0.87 -12.17
CA ALA A 55 -0.15 1.82 -11.58
C ALA A 55 1.22 1.65 -12.24
N ALA A 56 1.72 2.72 -12.84
CA ALA A 56 3.05 2.75 -13.42
C ALA A 56 4.08 3.21 -12.38
N GLY A 57 5.18 2.47 -12.26
CA GLY A 57 6.30 2.83 -11.40
C GLY A 57 7.18 3.89 -12.07
N ILE A 58 6.87 5.16 -11.87
CA ILE A 58 7.57 6.27 -12.54
C ILE A 58 9.06 6.25 -12.22
N ASP A 59 9.45 6.04 -10.97
CA ASP A 59 10.86 5.98 -10.57
C ASP A 59 11.60 4.84 -11.29
N ARG A 60 10.96 3.69 -11.48
CA ARG A 60 11.55 2.58 -12.24
C ARG A 60 11.71 2.91 -13.72
N ILE A 61 10.74 3.61 -14.30
CA ILE A 61 10.81 4.07 -15.69
C ILE A 61 11.97 5.06 -15.85
N VAL A 62 12.10 6.03 -14.94
CA VAL A 62 13.18 7.02 -14.95
C VAL A 62 14.52 6.33 -14.77
N MET A 63 14.65 5.38 -13.84
CA MET A 63 15.86 4.59 -13.63
C MET A 63 16.32 3.89 -14.92
N LEU A 64 15.40 3.27 -15.66
CA LEU A 64 15.72 2.61 -16.93
C LEU A 64 16.11 3.59 -18.02
N LEU A 65 15.42 4.74 -18.11
CA LEU A 65 15.76 5.78 -19.09
C LEU A 65 17.11 6.45 -18.80
N ALA A 66 17.48 6.56 -17.54
CA ALA A 66 18.77 7.09 -17.10
C ALA A 66 19.89 6.06 -17.14
N GLU A 67 19.57 4.80 -17.53
CA GLU A 67 20.52 3.67 -17.53
C GLU A 67 21.17 3.41 -16.15
N GLU A 68 20.47 3.75 -15.06
CA GLU A 68 20.94 3.53 -13.70
C GLU A 68 20.59 2.10 -13.20
N ALA A 69 21.52 1.50 -12.48
CA ALA A 69 21.33 0.17 -11.91
C ALA A 69 20.57 0.17 -10.57
N ASN A 70 20.44 1.32 -9.92
CA ASN A 70 19.86 1.45 -8.61
C ASN A 70 18.83 2.61 -8.59
N ILE A 71 17.62 2.31 -8.16
CA ILE A 71 16.53 3.29 -8.06
C ILE A 71 16.88 4.48 -7.15
N ARG A 72 17.79 4.32 -6.20
CA ARG A 72 18.23 5.40 -5.33
C ARG A 72 18.92 6.55 -6.06
N GLU A 73 19.46 6.28 -7.26
CA GLU A 73 20.13 7.30 -8.08
C GLU A 73 19.13 8.29 -8.73
N VAL A 74 17.84 7.93 -8.80
CA VAL A 74 16.78 8.75 -9.41
C VAL A 74 15.77 9.29 -8.40
N ILE A 75 15.95 9.01 -7.12
CA ILE A 75 15.11 9.51 -6.03
C ILE A 75 15.87 10.61 -5.28
N LEU A 76 15.22 11.79 -5.12
CA LEU A 76 15.85 12.96 -4.52
C LEU A 76 16.31 12.75 -3.06
N PHE A 77 15.48 12.05 -2.25
CA PHE A 77 15.78 11.71 -0.87
C PHE A 77 15.64 10.21 -0.66
N PRO A 78 16.63 9.40 -1.14
CA PRO A 78 16.51 7.95 -1.06
C PRO A 78 16.74 7.45 0.36
N MET A 79 15.98 6.43 0.74
CA MET A 79 16.24 5.66 1.96
C MET A 79 17.33 4.63 1.71
N ASN A 80 18.13 4.36 2.75
CA ASN A 80 19.08 3.25 2.74
C ASN A 80 18.36 1.90 2.98
N GLN A 81 19.13 0.80 3.05
CA GLN A 81 18.58 -0.54 3.26
C GLN A 81 17.92 -0.75 4.64
N ARG A 82 18.18 0.12 5.60
CA ARG A 82 17.56 0.13 6.92
C ARG A 82 16.33 1.03 7.00
N ALA A 83 15.84 1.52 5.86
CA ALA A 83 14.74 2.49 5.76
C ALA A 83 15.03 3.81 6.49
N GLU A 84 16.29 4.25 6.47
CA GLU A 84 16.71 5.52 7.02
C GLU A 84 16.96 6.54 5.90
N ASP A 85 16.44 7.72 6.03
CA ASP A 85 16.80 8.90 5.25
C ASP A 85 17.85 9.70 6.04
N LEU A 86 19.10 9.53 5.65
CA LEU A 86 20.23 10.15 6.35
C LEU A 86 20.27 11.68 6.16
N MET A 87 19.67 12.19 5.10
CA MET A 87 19.64 13.63 4.83
C MET A 87 18.60 14.34 5.68
N MET A 88 17.44 13.73 5.87
CA MET A 88 16.34 14.25 6.67
C MET A 88 16.41 13.78 8.13
N ASN A 89 17.38 12.92 8.47
CA ASN A 89 17.50 12.28 9.77
C ASN A 89 16.20 11.56 10.21
N ALA A 90 15.68 10.73 9.28
CA ALA A 90 14.46 9.96 9.49
C ALA A 90 14.75 8.44 9.41
N PRO A 91 14.02 7.58 10.15
CA PRO A 91 12.97 7.92 11.12
C PRO A 91 13.52 8.56 12.40
N ASN A 92 12.65 9.26 13.12
CA ASN A 92 12.98 9.85 14.41
C ASN A 92 11.91 9.48 15.45
N ASP A 93 12.25 9.55 16.72
CA ASP A 93 11.30 9.24 17.79
C ASP A 93 10.16 10.27 17.82
N PRO A 94 8.90 9.82 17.98
CA PRO A 94 7.78 10.73 18.16
C PRO A 94 7.88 11.46 19.51
N MET A 95 7.39 12.68 19.55
CA MET A 95 7.33 13.42 20.83
C MET A 95 6.30 12.77 21.78
N PRO A 96 6.55 12.80 23.09
CA PRO A 96 5.62 12.21 24.07
C PRO A 96 4.19 12.74 23.95
N ASP A 97 4.02 14.01 23.68
CA ASP A 97 2.71 14.64 23.51
C ASP A 97 1.94 14.08 22.31
N GLN A 98 2.64 13.78 21.20
CA GLN A 98 2.03 13.16 20.02
C GLN A 98 1.51 11.74 20.33
N LEU A 99 2.26 10.97 21.12
CA LEU A 99 1.81 9.64 21.55
C LEU A 99 0.60 9.73 22.47
N MET A 100 0.61 10.71 23.40
CA MET A 100 -0.48 10.91 24.35
C MET A 100 -1.77 11.35 23.66
N GLU A 101 -1.71 12.26 22.68
CA GLU A 101 -2.87 12.67 21.87
C GLU A 101 -3.53 11.50 21.12
N LEU A 102 -2.72 10.54 20.68
CA LEU A 102 -3.19 9.35 19.97
C LEU A 102 -3.59 8.20 20.91
N GLY A 103 -3.47 8.36 22.22
CA GLY A 103 -3.69 7.29 23.19
C GLY A 103 -2.70 6.12 23.07
N LEU A 104 -1.50 6.39 22.56
CA LEU A 104 -0.46 5.38 22.34
C LEU A 104 0.57 5.39 23.48
N ARG A 105 1.13 4.21 23.73
CA ARG A 105 2.24 4.03 24.68
C ARG A 105 3.29 3.11 24.07
N VAL A 106 4.54 3.55 24.09
CA VAL A 106 5.69 2.71 23.74
C VAL A 106 5.93 1.73 24.91
N ILE A 107 5.95 0.46 24.60
CA ILE A 107 6.34 -0.60 25.58
C ILE A 107 7.84 -0.79 25.40
N PRO A 108 8.66 -0.57 26.44
CA PRO A 108 10.09 -0.87 26.38
C PRO A 108 10.30 -2.35 26.01
N GLN A 109 11.21 -2.61 25.09
CA GLN A 109 11.67 -3.96 24.79
C GLN A 109 12.90 -4.20 25.65
N ASP A 110 12.86 -5.28 26.43
CA ASP A 110 13.98 -5.77 27.26
C ASP A 110 15.14 -6.31 26.39
#